data_08aa16f1aaabf2ffce67a38939a1d860
#
_entry.id   08aa16f1aaabf2ffce67a38939a1d860
#
_cell.length_a   1.000
_cell.length_b   1.000
_cell.length_c   1.000
_cell.angle_alpha   90.00
_cell.angle_beta   90.00
_cell.angle_gamma   90.00
#
_symmetry.space_group_name_H-M   'P 1'
#
loop_
_entity.id
_entity.type
_entity.pdbx_description
1 polymer ?
#
loop_
_entity_poly.entity_id
_entity_poly.type
_entity_poly.pdbx_seq_one_letter_code
_entity_poly.pdbx_strand_id
1 'polypeptide(L)'
;MKNENLIQLAEEYCKHFHKTQKRKGGNQEPYSTHPFAVRDILVKYGYDDAECQAIALLHDTIEDTTLGDNKSEIEKRFGTVIYQGVYILSNNTVGKYAEQLVPIFKDFKIPYLDEDGKLTPHAYKLRILFARDRIKSIKIADMIHNTKALPDLSKNSIRKKLRDALTFYIPLGNTIAPLMVKELISNVRNYKNSQHYKDTFG
;
A
#
# COMPACT_ATOMS: atom_id res chain seq x y z
N MET A 1 -8.20 -22.02 -10.01
CA MET A 1 -6.84 -22.31 -9.50
C MET A 1 -6.94 -22.77 -8.06
N LYS A 2 -6.15 -23.76 -7.63
CA LYS A 2 -6.06 -24.08 -6.19
C LYS A 2 -5.41 -22.91 -5.46
N ASN A 3 -5.80 -22.62 -4.22
CA ASN A 3 -5.33 -21.43 -3.48
C ASN A 3 -3.80 -21.35 -3.37
N GLU A 4 -3.11 -22.47 -3.17
CA GLU A 4 -1.65 -22.54 -3.13
C GLU A 4 -1.00 -22.11 -4.45
N ASN A 5 -1.55 -22.53 -5.59
CA ASN A 5 -1.06 -22.11 -6.91
C ASN A 5 -1.24 -20.61 -7.16
N LEU A 6 -2.27 -19.98 -6.57
CA LEU A 6 -2.54 -18.56 -6.71
C LEU A 6 -1.50 -17.73 -5.97
N ILE A 7 -1.19 -18.09 -4.73
CA ILE A 7 -0.19 -17.40 -3.91
C ILE A 7 1.19 -17.54 -4.55
N GLN A 8 1.58 -18.78 -4.93
CA GLN A 8 2.86 -19.02 -5.58
C GLN A 8 3.02 -18.21 -6.87
N LEU A 9 1.99 -18.16 -7.71
CA LEU A 9 2.01 -17.35 -8.93
C LEU A 9 2.19 -15.86 -8.62
N ALA A 10 1.52 -15.34 -7.58
CA ALA A 10 1.67 -13.95 -7.16
C ALA A 10 3.09 -13.65 -6.62
N GLU A 11 3.71 -14.59 -5.90
CA GLU A 11 5.10 -14.49 -5.46
C GLU A 11 6.08 -14.43 -6.63
N GLU A 12 5.89 -15.29 -7.63
CA GLU A 12 6.73 -15.31 -8.84
C GLU A 12 6.61 -13.99 -9.62
N TYR A 13 5.38 -13.47 -9.77
CA TYR A 13 5.12 -12.18 -10.42
C TYR A 13 5.76 -11.03 -9.64
N CYS A 14 5.59 -10.99 -8.33
CA CYS A 14 6.21 -9.98 -7.47
C CYS A 14 7.74 -9.97 -7.65
N LYS A 15 8.38 -11.14 -7.55
CA LYS A 15 9.85 -11.28 -7.74
C LYS A 15 10.28 -10.87 -9.15
N HIS A 16 9.54 -11.30 -10.18
CA HIS A 16 9.86 -11.02 -11.57
C HIS A 16 9.82 -9.53 -11.89
N PHE A 17 8.72 -8.85 -11.55
CA PHE A 17 8.53 -7.45 -11.89
C PHE A 17 9.37 -6.49 -11.05
N HIS A 18 9.71 -6.86 -9.81
CA HIS A 18 10.59 -6.08 -8.93
C HIS A 18 12.07 -6.52 -8.94
N LYS A 19 12.48 -7.40 -9.86
CA LYS A 19 13.81 -8.03 -9.88
C LYS A 19 15.00 -7.07 -9.89
N THR A 20 14.84 -5.90 -10.50
CA THR A 20 15.90 -4.87 -10.61
C THR A 20 15.77 -3.77 -9.57
N GLN A 21 14.68 -3.77 -8.82
CA GLN A 21 14.39 -2.71 -7.86
C GLN A 21 14.94 -3.05 -6.47
N LYS A 22 15.37 -2.01 -5.77
CA LYS A 22 15.85 -2.10 -4.40
C LYS A 22 15.06 -1.17 -3.48
N ARG A 23 14.96 -1.55 -2.22
CA ARG A 23 14.36 -0.68 -1.19
C ARG A 23 15.18 0.59 -1.03
N LYS A 24 14.49 1.70 -0.82
CA LYS A 24 15.12 2.96 -0.40
C LYS A 24 15.59 2.78 1.04
N GLY A 25 16.89 2.97 1.28
CA GLY A 25 17.45 2.84 2.62
C GLY A 25 18.71 1.96 2.69
N GLY A 26 19.25 1.77 3.88
CA GLY A 26 20.62 1.33 4.12
C GLY A 26 21.06 0.02 3.50
N ASN A 27 20.27 -1.04 3.54
CA ASN A 27 20.72 -2.39 3.16
C ASN A 27 20.55 -2.72 1.68
N GLN A 28 19.93 -1.84 0.86
CA GLN A 28 19.72 -2.09 -0.57
C GLN A 28 19.05 -3.46 -0.86
N GLU A 29 18.18 -3.91 0.03
CA GLU A 29 17.46 -5.17 -0.13
C GLU A 29 16.60 -5.19 -1.40
N PRO A 30 16.36 -6.38 -2.02
CA PRO A 30 15.42 -6.49 -3.13
C PRO A 30 14.05 -5.89 -2.76
N TYR A 31 13.45 -5.13 -3.67
CA TYR A 31 12.16 -4.48 -3.40
C TYR A 31 11.07 -5.48 -3.02
N SER A 32 11.10 -6.69 -3.60
CA SER A 32 10.14 -7.76 -3.32
C SER A 32 10.04 -8.13 -1.83
N THR A 33 11.06 -7.85 -1.00
CA THR A 33 10.97 -8.06 0.46
C THR A 33 9.82 -7.29 1.08
N HIS A 34 9.44 -6.12 0.52
CA HIS A 34 8.34 -5.30 1.01
C HIS A 34 6.97 -5.96 0.82
N PRO A 35 6.52 -6.32 -0.39
CA PRO A 35 5.24 -7.00 -0.59
C PRO A 35 5.14 -8.32 0.19
N PHE A 36 6.24 -9.07 0.33
CA PHE A 36 6.28 -10.28 1.15
C PHE A 36 6.04 -9.96 2.63
N ALA A 37 6.71 -8.95 3.18
CA ALA A 37 6.49 -8.52 4.55
C ALA A 37 5.06 -8.01 4.79
N VAL A 38 4.46 -7.31 3.83
CA VAL A 38 3.05 -6.88 3.89
C VAL A 38 2.11 -8.08 3.96
N ARG A 39 2.33 -9.11 3.10
CA ARG A 39 1.59 -10.36 3.14
C ARG A 39 1.74 -11.06 4.50
N ASP A 40 2.95 -11.16 5.03
CA ASP A 40 3.22 -11.83 6.31
C ASP A 40 2.57 -11.12 7.50
N ILE A 41 2.52 -9.77 7.47
CA ILE A 41 1.76 -9.00 8.46
C ILE A 41 0.27 -9.35 8.39
N LEU A 42 -0.31 -9.43 7.20
CA LEU A 42 -1.73 -9.80 7.03
C LEU A 42 -2.02 -11.19 7.59
N VAL A 43 -1.21 -12.19 7.22
CA VAL A 43 -1.34 -13.57 7.72
C VAL A 43 -1.23 -13.62 9.25
N LYS A 44 -0.27 -12.90 9.84
CA LYS A 44 -0.12 -12.78 11.31
C LYS A 44 -1.40 -12.31 12.00
N TYR A 45 -2.21 -11.50 11.35
CA TYR A 45 -3.45 -10.94 11.90
C TYR A 45 -4.73 -11.62 11.39
N GLY A 46 -4.62 -12.79 10.74
CA GLY A 46 -5.76 -13.59 10.31
C GLY A 46 -6.38 -13.19 8.97
N TYR A 47 -5.70 -12.37 8.17
CA TYR A 47 -6.08 -12.05 6.79
C TYR A 47 -5.33 -12.98 5.83
N ASP A 48 -5.57 -14.29 5.94
CA ASP A 48 -4.78 -15.36 5.32
C ASP A 48 -5.43 -15.97 4.06
N ASP A 49 -6.57 -15.45 3.61
CA ASP A 49 -7.18 -15.92 2.37
C ASP A 49 -6.28 -15.63 1.15
N ALA A 50 -6.31 -16.53 0.16
CA ALA A 50 -5.41 -16.51 -0.98
C ALA A 50 -5.52 -15.25 -1.84
N GLU A 51 -6.73 -14.66 -1.98
CA GLU A 51 -6.92 -13.41 -2.71
C GLU A 51 -6.28 -12.24 -1.98
N CYS A 52 -6.44 -12.16 -0.66
CA CYS A 52 -5.82 -11.12 0.16
C CYS A 52 -4.29 -11.17 0.04
N GLN A 53 -3.71 -12.38 0.17
CA GLN A 53 -2.27 -12.57 0.03
C GLN A 53 -1.78 -12.21 -1.38
N ALA A 54 -2.48 -12.63 -2.44
CA ALA A 54 -2.12 -12.29 -3.81
C ALA A 54 -2.18 -10.78 -4.07
N ILE A 55 -3.22 -10.10 -3.59
CA ILE A 55 -3.32 -8.63 -3.72
C ILE A 55 -2.17 -7.96 -2.97
N ALA A 56 -1.82 -8.42 -1.77
CA ALA A 56 -0.70 -7.88 -1.01
C ALA A 56 0.65 -8.05 -1.72
N LEU A 57 0.89 -9.22 -2.33
CA LEU A 57 2.10 -9.49 -3.08
C LEU A 57 2.22 -8.63 -4.35
N LEU A 58 1.09 -8.26 -4.96
CA LEU A 58 1.04 -7.54 -6.22
C LEU A 58 0.76 -6.03 -6.07
N HIS A 59 0.54 -5.50 -4.86
CA HIS A 59 -0.03 -4.16 -4.65
C HIS A 59 0.76 -3.02 -5.29
N ASP A 60 2.10 -3.13 -5.38
CA ASP A 60 2.98 -2.12 -5.97
C ASP A 60 3.35 -2.40 -7.44
N THR A 61 2.94 -3.56 -8.00
CA THR A 61 3.39 -3.95 -9.34
C THR A 61 2.91 -3.01 -10.44
N ILE A 62 1.68 -2.50 -10.36
CA ILE A 62 1.14 -1.54 -11.35
C ILE A 62 1.80 -0.17 -11.18
N GLU A 63 2.07 0.25 -9.93
CA GLU A 63 2.59 1.58 -9.64
C GLU A 63 4.07 1.71 -9.97
N ASP A 64 4.85 0.70 -9.61
CA ASP A 64 6.31 0.79 -9.54
C ASP A 64 7.05 0.00 -10.62
N THR A 65 6.33 -0.70 -11.53
CA THR A 65 6.98 -1.55 -12.54
C THR A 65 6.44 -1.34 -13.95
N THR A 66 7.09 -1.95 -14.93
CA THR A 66 6.63 -1.97 -16.34
C THR A 66 5.28 -2.68 -16.54
N LEU A 67 4.78 -3.41 -15.54
CA LEU A 67 3.44 -4.00 -15.59
C LEU A 67 2.34 -2.93 -15.61
N GLY A 68 2.62 -1.71 -15.15
CA GLY A 68 1.73 -0.57 -15.29
C GLY A 68 1.31 -0.28 -16.73
N ASP A 69 2.20 -0.54 -17.69
CA ASP A 69 1.93 -0.37 -19.13
C ASP A 69 0.99 -1.47 -19.68
N ASN A 70 0.96 -2.64 -19.03
CA ASN A 70 0.09 -3.76 -19.39
C ASN A 70 -0.68 -4.30 -18.17
N LYS A 71 -1.34 -3.42 -17.44
CA LYS A 71 -2.08 -3.77 -16.21
C LYS A 71 -3.18 -4.82 -16.41
N SER A 72 -3.71 -4.97 -17.64
CA SER A 72 -4.68 -6.01 -17.96
C SER A 72 -4.11 -7.43 -17.85
N GLU A 73 -2.79 -7.59 -17.83
CA GLU A 73 -2.13 -8.87 -17.60
C GLU A 73 -2.45 -9.43 -16.20
N ILE A 74 -2.55 -8.58 -15.17
CA ILE A 74 -2.98 -9.01 -13.83
C ILE A 74 -4.40 -9.59 -13.89
N GLU A 75 -5.33 -8.93 -14.60
CA GLU A 75 -6.70 -9.43 -14.71
C GLU A 75 -6.76 -10.78 -15.42
N LYS A 76 -6.02 -10.94 -16.51
CA LYS A 76 -5.96 -12.22 -17.27
C LYS A 76 -5.40 -13.36 -16.43
N ARG A 77 -4.39 -13.10 -15.61
CA ARG A 77 -3.68 -14.14 -14.83
C ARG A 77 -4.34 -14.43 -13.49
N PHE A 78 -4.84 -13.41 -12.81
CA PHE A 78 -5.29 -13.50 -11.42
C PHE A 78 -6.80 -13.30 -11.26
N GLY A 79 -7.49 -12.88 -12.32
CA GLY A 79 -8.91 -12.60 -12.31
C GLY A 79 -9.27 -11.20 -11.81
N THR A 80 -10.52 -10.83 -12.03
CA THR A 80 -11.04 -9.46 -11.81
C THR A 80 -10.94 -9.01 -10.36
N VAL A 81 -11.15 -9.89 -9.38
CA VAL A 81 -11.13 -9.52 -7.95
C VAL A 81 -9.74 -9.04 -7.52
N ILE A 82 -8.70 -9.81 -7.87
CA ILE A 82 -7.31 -9.44 -7.54
C ILE A 82 -6.88 -8.21 -8.32
N TYR A 83 -7.18 -8.16 -9.61
CA TYR A 83 -6.90 -7.00 -10.43
C TYR A 83 -7.50 -5.71 -9.85
N GLN A 84 -8.78 -5.74 -9.45
CA GLN A 84 -9.43 -4.61 -8.81
C GLN A 84 -8.76 -4.19 -7.51
N GLY A 85 -8.36 -5.16 -6.68
CA GLY A 85 -7.65 -4.88 -5.44
C GLY A 85 -6.31 -4.17 -5.66
N VAL A 86 -5.49 -4.70 -6.56
CA VAL A 86 -4.20 -4.10 -6.94
C VAL A 86 -4.41 -2.71 -7.58
N TYR A 87 -5.40 -2.58 -8.45
CA TYR A 87 -5.76 -1.33 -9.10
C TYR A 87 -6.15 -0.23 -8.10
N ILE A 88 -6.94 -0.56 -7.08
CA ILE A 88 -7.34 0.38 -6.02
C ILE A 88 -6.13 0.82 -5.19
N LEU A 89 -5.16 -0.05 -4.96
CA LEU A 89 -3.97 0.25 -4.17
C LEU A 89 -2.92 1.09 -4.92
N SER A 90 -2.98 1.12 -6.25
CA SER A 90 -2.04 1.87 -7.10
C SER A 90 -2.48 3.30 -7.34
N ASN A 91 -1.65 4.30 -7.07
CA ASN A 91 -1.99 5.73 -7.23
C ASN A 91 -1.94 6.22 -8.70
N ASN A 92 -1.27 5.47 -9.61
CA ASN A 92 -1.16 5.81 -11.04
C ASN A 92 -2.40 5.42 -11.84
N THR A 93 -3.36 4.73 -11.24
CA THR A 93 -4.51 4.22 -11.97
C THR A 93 -5.64 5.22 -11.92
N VAL A 94 -5.90 5.84 -13.06
CA VAL A 94 -7.05 6.70 -13.28
C VAL A 94 -8.00 5.92 -14.18
N GLY A 95 -9.08 5.41 -13.67
CA GLY A 95 -9.99 4.63 -14.46
C GLY A 95 -11.36 4.47 -13.80
N LYS A 96 -12.12 3.51 -14.30
CA LYS A 96 -13.54 3.27 -14.02
C LYS A 96 -13.95 3.38 -12.54
N TYR A 97 -13.06 3.03 -11.60
CA TYR A 97 -13.32 3.18 -10.15
C TYR A 97 -13.12 4.60 -9.63
N ALA A 98 -12.35 5.38 -10.36
CA ALA A 98 -12.14 6.78 -10.07
C ALA A 98 -13.35 7.62 -10.49
N GLU A 99 -14.01 7.26 -11.58
CA GLU A 99 -15.18 7.97 -12.12
C GLU A 99 -16.33 8.05 -11.11
N GLN A 100 -16.48 7.04 -10.25
CA GLN A 100 -17.50 7.04 -9.19
C GLN A 100 -17.25 8.09 -8.11
N LEU A 101 -16.01 8.51 -7.92
CA LEU A 101 -15.62 9.51 -6.93
C LEU A 101 -15.53 10.92 -7.52
N VAL A 102 -15.49 11.07 -8.85
CA VAL A 102 -15.40 12.37 -9.51
C VAL A 102 -16.50 13.35 -9.08
N PRO A 103 -17.79 12.97 -8.94
CA PRO A 103 -18.81 13.89 -8.43
C PRO A 103 -18.46 14.45 -7.05
N ILE A 104 -18.04 13.58 -6.12
CA ILE A 104 -17.65 13.99 -4.76
C ILE A 104 -16.51 15.01 -4.81
N PHE A 105 -15.50 14.79 -5.62
CA PHE A 105 -14.38 15.72 -5.77
C PHE A 105 -14.80 17.06 -6.34
N LYS A 106 -15.70 17.06 -7.34
CA LYS A 106 -16.24 18.29 -7.91
C LYS A 106 -17.02 19.11 -6.89
N ASP A 107 -17.88 18.46 -6.11
CA ASP A 107 -18.71 19.11 -5.10
C ASP A 107 -17.85 19.77 -4.01
N PHE A 108 -16.77 19.13 -3.59
CA PHE A 108 -15.83 19.66 -2.59
C PHE A 108 -14.72 20.54 -3.19
N LYS A 109 -14.69 20.75 -4.52
CA LYS A 109 -13.61 21.49 -5.23
C LYS A 109 -12.20 20.96 -4.92
N ILE A 110 -12.05 19.66 -4.70
CA ILE A 110 -10.77 19.00 -4.45
C ILE A 110 -10.17 18.56 -5.78
N PRO A 111 -8.93 18.91 -6.10
CA PRO A 111 -8.26 18.41 -7.30
C PRO A 111 -8.17 16.88 -7.25
N TYR A 112 -8.66 16.25 -8.31
CA TYR A 112 -8.72 14.80 -8.44
C TYR A 112 -7.39 14.24 -8.96
N LEU A 113 -6.83 14.87 -9.97
CA LEU A 113 -5.55 14.55 -10.56
C LEU A 113 -4.54 15.65 -10.31
N ASP A 114 -3.28 15.28 -10.23
CA ASP A 114 -2.15 16.19 -10.27
C ASP A 114 -1.76 16.53 -11.74
N GLU A 115 -0.71 17.34 -11.89
CA GLU A 115 -0.20 17.79 -13.20
C GLU A 115 0.31 16.63 -14.07
N ASP A 116 0.73 15.51 -13.45
CA ASP A 116 1.20 14.30 -14.13
C ASP A 116 0.05 13.33 -14.48
N GLY A 117 -1.21 13.68 -14.18
CA GLY A 117 -2.38 12.84 -14.41
C GLY A 117 -2.52 11.70 -13.40
N LYS A 118 -1.82 11.74 -12.27
CA LYS A 118 -1.95 10.78 -11.17
C LYS A 118 -2.99 11.26 -10.16
N LEU A 119 -3.52 10.35 -9.38
CA LEU A 119 -4.39 10.72 -8.27
C LEU A 119 -3.67 11.63 -7.27
N THR A 120 -4.32 12.74 -6.94
CA THR A 120 -3.82 13.53 -5.80
C THR A 120 -3.83 12.71 -4.51
N PRO A 121 -3.02 13.05 -3.50
CA PRO A 121 -3.02 12.35 -2.21
C PRO A 121 -4.41 12.31 -1.55
N HIS A 122 -5.24 13.34 -1.74
CA HIS A 122 -6.61 13.39 -1.23
C HIS A 122 -7.51 12.40 -1.98
N ALA A 123 -7.45 12.40 -3.31
CA ALA A 123 -8.18 11.49 -4.16
C ALA A 123 -7.85 10.02 -3.86
N TYR A 124 -6.56 9.73 -3.71
CA TYR A 124 -6.09 8.40 -3.33
C TYR A 124 -6.65 7.96 -1.96
N LYS A 125 -6.56 8.83 -0.93
CA LYS A 125 -7.08 8.52 0.40
C LYS A 125 -8.59 8.29 0.40
N LEU A 126 -9.37 9.09 -0.35
CA LEU A 126 -10.80 8.87 -0.48
C LEU A 126 -11.10 7.54 -1.19
N ARG A 127 -10.35 7.17 -2.22
CA ARG A 127 -10.47 5.86 -2.86
C ARG A 127 -10.23 4.71 -1.88
N ILE A 128 -9.21 4.81 -1.03
CA ILE A 128 -8.96 3.82 0.02
C ILE A 128 -10.10 3.82 1.06
N LEU A 129 -10.59 4.98 1.45
CA LEU A 129 -11.71 5.08 2.42
C LEU A 129 -12.96 4.35 1.95
N PHE A 130 -13.28 4.41 0.66
CA PHE A 130 -14.44 3.73 0.06
C PHE A 130 -14.14 2.29 -0.40
N ALA A 131 -12.91 1.82 -0.31
CA ALA A 131 -12.57 0.44 -0.64
C ALA A 131 -13.17 -0.57 0.35
N ARG A 132 -13.22 -1.84 -0.05
CA ARG A 132 -13.60 -2.94 0.85
C ARG A 132 -12.57 -3.06 1.99
N ASP A 133 -13.01 -3.54 3.15
CA ASP A 133 -12.17 -3.64 4.36
C ASP A 133 -10.91 -4.47 4.15
N ARG A 134 -10.97 -5.53 3.33
CA ARG A 134 -9.78 -6.29 2.91
C ARG A 134 -8.70 -5.40 2.29
N ILE A 135 -9.07 -4.49 1.39
CA ILE A 135 -8.12 -3.58 0.73
C ILE A 135 -7.56 -2.56 1.72
N LYS A 136 -8.40 -2.05 2.61
CA LYS A 136 -7.97 -1.15 3.70
C LYS A 136 -6.97 -1.85 4.62
N SER A 137 -7.21 -3.12 4.98
CA SER A 137 -6.31 -3.91 5.82
C SER A 137 -4.94 -4.10 5.16
N ILE A 138 -4.89 -4.35 3.84
CA ILE A 138 -3.64 -4.41 3.08
C ILE A 138 -2.88 -3.08 3.19
N LYS A 139 -3.58 -1.95 3.06
CA LYS A 139 -2.92 -0.63 3.16
C LYS A 139 -2.44 -0.31 4.58
N ILE A 140 -3.10 -0.84 5.61
CA ILE A 140 -2.64 -0.74 7.00
C ILE A 140 -1.38 -1.60 7.20
N ALA A 141 -1.33 -2.83 6.65
CA ALA A 141 -0.15 -3.69 6.69
C ALA A 141 1.05 -3.05 5.97
N ASP A 142 0.83 -2.46 4.80
CA ASP A 142 1.83 -1.67 4.08
C ASP A 142 2.37 -0.53 4.96
N MET A 143 1.49 0.21 5.63
CA MET A 143 1.89 1.30 6.52
C MET A 143 2.68 0.79 7.74
N ILE A 144 2.30 -0.36 8.32
CA ILE A 144 3.08 -1.00 9.41
C ILE A 144 4.50 -1.30 8.94
N HIS A 145 4.66 -1.92 7.77
CA HIS A 145 5.98 -2.22 7.24
C HIS A 145 6.78 -0.95 6.91
N ASN A 146 6.15 0.03 6.27
CA ASN A 146 6.78 1.31 5.95
C ASN A 146 7.22 2.10 7.18
N THR A 147 6.52 2.01 8.31
CA THR A 147 6.92 2.69 9.56
C THR A 147 8.12 2.05 10.24
N LYS A 148 8.46 0.79 9.93
CA LYS A 148 9.69 0.14 10.42
C LYS A 148 10.94 0.69 9.71
N ALA A 149 10.81 1.15 8.48
CA ALA A 149 11.91 1.69 7.66
C ALA A 149 12.07 3.22 7.76
N LEU A 150 11.41 3.90 8.71
CA LEU A 150 11.49 5.36 8.84
C LEU A 150 12.92 5.90 8.98
N PRO A 151 13.83 5.28 9.75
CA PRO A 151 15.20 5.78 9.90
C PRO A 151 15.98 5.89 8.58
N ASP A 152 15.61 5.10 7.57
CA ASP A 152 16.30 5.04 6.28
C ASP A 152 15.78 6.06 5.26
N LEU A 153 14.83 6.91 5.64
CA LEU A 153 14.13 7.80 4.73
C LEU A 153 14.55 9.25 4.91
N SER A 154 14.34 10.07 3.88
CA SER A 154 14.52 11.52 3.97
C SER A 154 13.55 12.15 4.98
N LYS A 155 13.97 13.24 5.61
CA LYS A 155 13.16 14.03 6.58
C LYS A 155 11.74 14.31 6.07
N ASN A 156 11.59 14.70 4.80
CA ASN A 156 10.28 14.97 4.20
C ASN A 156 9.43 13.69 4.05
N SER A 157 10.04 12.58 3.65
CA SER A 157 9.35 11.29 3.56
C SER A 157 8.89 10.79 4.93
N ILE A 158 9.72 10.96 5.96
CA ILE A 158 9.36 10.64 7.34
C ILE A 158 8.15 11.46 7.80
N ARG A 159 8.20 12.80 7.64
CA ARG A 159 7.07 13.69 7.98
C ARG A 159 5.78 13.27 7.29
N LYS A 160 5.85 12.97 5.99
CA LYS A 160 4.69 12.53 5.22
C LYS A 160 4.12 11.23 5.78
N LYS A 161 4.97 10.21 5.98
CA LYS A 161 4.53 8.90 6.48
C LYS A 161 3.96 8.97 7.90
N LEU A 162 4.58 9.72 8.81
CA LEU A 162 4.07 9.93 10.17
C LEU A 162 2.72 10.66 10.15
N ARG A 163 2.60 11.73 9.36
CA ARG A 163 1.33 12.45 9.21
C ARG A 163 0.24 11.53 8.67
N ASP A 164 0.51 10.80 7.58
CA ASP A 164 -0.46 9.91 6.95
C ASP A 164 -0.88 8.78 7.90
N ALA A 165 0.06 8.20 8.66
CA ALA A 165 -0.25 7.21 9.69
C ALA A 165 -1.19 7.79 10.75
N LEU A 166 -0.86 8.96 11.33
CA LEU A 166 -1.60 9.55 12.44
C LEU A 166 -2.97 10.10 12.03
N THR A 167 -3.06 10.74 10.86
CA THR A 167 -4.27 11.48 10.45
C THR A 167 -5.22 10.68 9.57
N PHE A 168 -4.79 9.56 9.01
CA PHE A 168 -5.61 8.76 8.12
C PHE A 168 -5.61 7.27 8.46
N TYR A 169 -4.46 6.58 8.44
CA TYR A 169 -4.44 5.12 8.52
C TYR A 169 -4.78 4.58 9.91
N ILE A 170 -4.38 5.23 11.00
CA ILE A 170 -4.77 4.85 12.36
C ILE A 170 -6.28 5.04 12.57
N PRO A 171 -6.89 6.21 12.26
CA PRO A 171 -8.34 6.37 12.32
C PRO A 171 -9.11 5.37 11.46
N LEU A 172 -8.68 5.17 10.20
CA LEU A 172 -9.29 4.22 9.28
C LEU A 172 -9.27 2.79 9.82
N GLY A 173 -8.14 2.37 10.36
CA GLY A 173 -7.93 0.99 10.79
C GLY A 173 -8.58 0.63 12.12
N ASN A 174 -8.89 1.60 12.98
CA ASN A 174 -9.46 1.34 14.31
C ASN A 174 -10.76 0.52 14.26
N THR A 175 -11.56 0.69 13.21
CA THR A 175 -12.84 -0.04 13.05
C THR A 175 -12.70 -1.36 12.30
N ILE A 176 -11.63 -1.54 11.51
CA ILE A 176 -11.48 -2.69 10.60
C ILE A 176 -10.42 -3.68 11.08
N ALA A 177 -9.28 -3.18 11.59
CA ALA A 177 -8.12 -3.98 11.95
C ALA A 177 -7.45 -3.47 13.24
N PRO A 178 -8.16 -3.43 14.38
CA PRO A 178 -7.69 -2.76 15.61
C PRO A 178 -6.38 -3.35 16.15
N LEU A 179 -6.12 -4.63 15.97
CA LEU A 179 -4.85 -5.24 16.40
C LEU A 179 -3.68 -4.77 15.54
N MET A 180 -3.88 -4.63 14.22
CA MET A 180 -2.86 -4.07 13.32
C MET A 180 -2.59 -2.61 13.64
N VAL A 181 -3.63 -1.84 13.99
CA VAL A 181 -3.49 -0.44 14.40
C VAL A 181 -2.68 -0.31 15.69
N LYS A 182 -2.82 -1.22 16.64
CA LYS A 182 -1.95 -1.25 17.84
C LYS A 182 -0.48 -1.39 17.47
N GLU A 183 -0.13 -2.27 16.52
CA GLU A 183 1.25 -2.39 16.02
C GLU A 183 1.69 -1.09 15.33
N LEU A 184 0.86 -0.49 14.47
CA LEU A 184 1.17 0.76 13.80
C LEU A 184 1.43 1.91 14.80
N ILE A 185 0.58 2.05 15.81
CA ILE A 185 0.76 3.05 16.90
C ILE A 185 2.08 2.80 17.64
N SER A 186 2.39 1.53 17.95
CA SER A 186 3.64 1.17 18.61
C SER A 186 4.85 1.57 17.78
N ASN A 187 4.85 1.27 16.47
CA ASN A 187 5.94 1.65 15.58
C ASN A 187 6.14 3.17 15.52
N VAL A 188 5.05 3.94 15.38
CA VAL A 188 5.10 5.40 15.36
C VAL A 188 5.64 5.95 16.68
N ARG A 189 5.17 5.43 17.82
CA ARG A 189 5.62 5.85 19.16
C ARG A 189 7.10 5.53 19.36
N ASN A 190 7.52 4.30 19.04
CA ASN A 190 8.91 3.87 19.18
C ASN A 190 9.84 4.74 18.34
N TYR A 191 9.45 5.04 17.09
CA TYR A 191 10.23 5.93 16.24
C TYR A 191 10.32 7.35 16.82
N LYS A 192 9.21 7.95 17.28
CA LYS A 192 9.21 9.29 17.90
C LYS A 192 10.05 9.38 19.17
N ASN A 193 10.22 8.27 19.90
CA ASN A 193 11.07 8.19 21.09
C ASN A 193 12.54 7.87 20.76
N SER A 194 12.86 7.54 19.52
CA SER A 194 14.21 7.15 19.10
C SER A 194 15.18 8.34 19.07
N GLN A 195 16.47 8.06 19.18
CA GLN A 195 17.53 9.06 19.02
C GLN A 195 17.49 9.66 17.60
N HIS A 196 17.28 8.82 16.57
CA HIS A 196 17.17 9.27 15.19
C HIS A 196 16.08 10.34 14.99
N TYR A 197 14.90 10.21 15.64
CA TYR A 197 13.85 11.21 15.54
C TYR A 197 14.30 12.54 16.18
N LYS A 198 14.93 12.49 17.35
CA LYS A 198 15.45 13.69 18.04
C LYS A 198 16.50 14.40 17.19
N ASP A 199 17.44 13.65 16.61
CA ASP A 199 18.48 14.22 15.74
C ASP A 199 17.92 14.81 14.44
N THR A 200 16.82 14.27 13.96
CA THR A 200 16.18 14.72 12.71
C THR A 200 15.24 15.90 12.89
N PHE A 201 14.53 15.99 14.03
CA PHE A 201 13.41 16.92 14.25
C PHE A 201 13.51 17.77 15.53
N GLY A 202 14.49 17.47 16.40
CA GLY A 202 14.76 18.19 17.66
C GLY A 202 15.32 19.58 17.53
#